data_636e5d9c2aa6b2633f3f0a9f0d841adb
#
_entry.id   636e5d9c2aa6b2633f3f0a9f0d841adb
#
_cell.length_a   1.000
_cell.length_b   1.000
_cell.length_c   1.000
_cell.angle_alpha   90.00
_cell.angle_beta   90.00
_cell.angle_gamma   90.00
#
_symmetry.space_group_name_H-M   'P 1'
#
loop_
_entity.id
_entity.type
_entity.pdbx_description
1 polymer ?
#
loop_
_entity_poly.entity_id
_entity_poly.type
_entity_poly.pdbx_seq_one_letter_code
_entity_poly.pdbx_strand_id
1 'polypeptide(L)'
;MTDPNATAPEAPLESPLTDASASADPVDDRQRELDEAKDKYLRLAAEFENFRRRAVKERQEAGWRAQGDLVRGILDALDDLNRFANVDPATVDAKTVVEGVGLVEKKLFKSLAGHGFEVVDPTNHPFDPALHEAVSTTPAAGPEEDGLVAMCFQAGYVINGHVLRPARVVVKQWTGA
;
A
#
# COMPACT_ATOMS: atom_id res chain seq x y z
N MET A 1 55.32 22.89 -104.53
CA MET A 1 56.61 22.43 -103.95
C MET A 1 56.51 22.47 -102.47
N THR A 2 56.65 21.27 -101.92
CA THR A 2 57.01 20.91 -100.53
C THR A 2 55.97 21.09 -99.45
N ASP A 3 55.41 19.93 -99.11
CA ASP A 3 55.08 19.52 -97.72
C ASP A 3 56.25 19.82 -96.76
N PRO A 4 56.06 19.71 -95.45
CA PRO A 4 55.38 18.62 -94.75
C PRO A 4 54.72 18.98 -93.42
N ASN A 5 53.72 18.23 -93.04
CA ASN A 5 53.47 17.49 -91.81
C ASN A 5 54.24 17.89 -90.54
N ALA A 6 53.55 18.24 -89.54
CA ALA A 6 53.97 18.08 -88.13
C ALA A 6 52.75 17.81 -87.21
N THR A 7 52.70 16.56 -86.92
CA THR A 7 51.84 15.96 -85.92
C THR A 7 52.08 16.55 -84.50
N ALA A 8 51.04 17.00 -83.81
CA ALA A 8 51.06 17.29 -82.39
C ALA A 8 50.29 16.21 -81.63
N PRO A 9 50.76 15.77 -80.48
CA PRO A 9 50.19 14.64 -79.76
C PRO A 9 48.93 14.99 -79.01
N GLU A 10 47.96 14.10 -79.05
CA GLU A 10 46.76 14.10 -78.19
C GLU A 10 47.17 13.84 -76.77
N ALA A 11 46.66 14.74 -75.83
CA ALA A 11 46.65 14.50 -74.39
C ALA A 11 45.43 13.65 -74.01
N PRO A 12 45.53 12.69 -73.08
CA PRO A 12 44.42 11.92 -72.64
C PRO A 12 43.47 12.75 -71.80
N LEU A 13 42.18 12.71 -72.11
CA LEU A 13 41.10 13.22 -71.25
C LEU A 13 40.96 12.30 -70.02
N GLU A 14 41.48 12.73 -68.92
CA GLU A 14 41.12 12.16 -67.62
C GLU A 14 39.66 12.50 -67.35
N SER A 15 38.81 11.49 -67.27
CA SER A 15 37.46 11.58 -66.74
C SER A 15 37.51 11.75 -65.26
N PRO A 16 36.80 12.72 -64.66
CA PRO A 16 36.70 12.75 -63.20
C PRO A 16 35.86 11.58 -62.72
N LEU A 17 36.47 10.73 -61.89
CA LEU A 17 35.77 9.74 -61.09
C LEU A 17 34.77 10.49 -60.24
N THR A 18 33.51 10.37 -60.59
CA THR A 18 32.40 10.78 -59.71
C THR A 18 32.45 9.86 -58.50
N ASP A 19 32.93 10.44 -57.43
CA ASP A 19 32.80 9.89 -56.09
C ASP A 19 31.29 9.83 -55.76
N ALA A 20 30.71 8.68 -56.04
CA ALA A 20 29.35 8.38 -55.64
C ALA A 20 29.39 8.18 -54.11
N SER A 21 29.50 9.27 -53.37
CA SER A 21 29.10 9.33 -51.98
C SER A 21 27.65 8.81 -51.92
N ALA A 22 27.48 7.58 -51.45
CA ALA A 22 26.19 6.98 -51.22
C ALA A 22 25.48 7.85 -50.13
N SER A 23 24.71 8.84 -50.59
CA SER A 23 23.76 9.53 -49.74
C SER A 23 22.71 8.48 -49.35
N ALA A 24 22.80 8.00 -48.09
CA ALA A 24 21.76 7.16 -47.54
C ALA A 24 20.42 7.88 -47.74
N ASP A 25 19.47 7.15 -48.35
CA ASP A 25 18.17 7.73 -48.68
C ASP A 25 17.49 8.15 -47.36
N PRO A 26 17.08 9.42 -47.18
CA PRO A 26 16.46 9.89 -45.95
C PRO A 26 15.22 9.09 -45.51
N VAL A 27 14.65 8.34 -46.43
CA VAL A 27 13.52 7.42 -46.19
C VAL A 27 14.00 6.15 -45.48
N ASP A 28 15.17 5.64 -45.86
CA ASP A 28 15.76 4.42 -45.30
C ASP A 28 16.21 4.64 -43.84
N ASP A 29 16.77 5.81 -43.57
CA ASP A 29 17.17 6.18 -42.20
C ASP A 29 15.96 6.34 -41.25
N ARG A 30 14.89 6.98 -41.71
CA ARG A 30 13.65 7.09 -40.95
C ARG A 30 12.99 5.74 -40.70
N GLN A 31 13.07 4.84 -41.64
CA GLN A 31 12.54 3.48 -41.50
C GLN A 31 13.32 2.69 -40.44
N ARG A 32 14.65 2.82 -40.40
CA ARG A 32 15.51 2.23 -39.36
C ARG A 32 15.21 2.79 -37.99
N GLU A 33 15.09 4.12 -37.86
CA GLU A 33 14.71 4.75 -36.62
C GLU A 33 13.33 4.28 -36.10
N LEU A 34 12.36 4.10 -37.02
CA LEU A 34 11.03 3.61 -36.69
C LEU A 34 11.07 2.15 -36.21
N ASP A 35 11.85 1.31 -36.86
CA ASP A 35 11.96 -0.10 -36.47
C ASP A 35 12.72 -0.27 -35.18
N GLU A 36 13.79 0.51 -34.94
CA GLU A 36 14.44 0.57 -33.61
C GLU A 36 13.51 1.06 -32.51
N ALA A 37 12.68 2.07 -32.80
CA ALA A 37 11.71 2.57 -31.83
C ALA A 37 10.63 1.53 -31.51
N LYS A 38 10.15 0.78 -32.54
CA LYS A 38 9.22 -0.33 -32.35
C LYS A 38 9.83 -1.45 -31.50
N ASP A 39 11.07 -1.84 -31.79
CA ASP A 39 11.75 -2.89 -31.03
C ASP A 39 11.95 -2.48 -29.56
N LYS A 40 12.36 -1.22 -29.32
CA LYS A 40 12.46 -0.65 -27.98
C LYS A 40 11.10 -0.66 -27.27
N TYR A 41 10.03 -0.27 -27.96
CA TYR A 41 8.67 -0.28 -27.43
C TYR A 41 8.21 -1.70 -27.07
N LEU A 42 8.38 -2.67 -27.97
CA LEU A 42 7.99 -4.07 -27.72
C LEU A 42 8.75 -4.67 -26.53
N ARG A 43 10.04 -4.38 -26.43
CA ARG A 43 10.85 -4.81 -25.29
C ARG A 43 10.36 -4.17 -23.99
N LEU A 44 10.14 -2.85 -23.98
CA LEU A 44 9.63 -2.14 -22.82
C LEU A 44 8.25 -2.64 -22.41
N ALA A 45 7.37 -2.91 -23.37
CA ALA A 45 6.05 -3.48 -23.11
C ALA A 45 6.13 -4.86 -22.44
N ALA A 46 7.05 -5.72 -22.92
CA ALA A 46 7.29 -7.03 -22.32
C ALA A 46 7.88 -6.91 -20.90
N GLU A 47 8.83 -6.01 -20.68
CA GLU A 47 9.40 -5.73 -19.36
C GLU A 47 8.33 -5.20 -18.40
N PHE A 48 7.46 -4.29 -18.85
CA PHE A 48 6.35 -3.75 -18.07
C PHE A 48 5.34 -4.85 -17.69
N GLU A 49 4.96 -5.73 -18.60
CA GLU A 49 4.09 -6.86 -18.30
C GLU A 49 4.72 -7.81 -17.27
N ASN A 50 5.99 -8.11 -17.38
CA ASN A 50 6.72 -8.92 -16.40
C ASN A 50 6.79 -8.23 -15.03
N PHE A 51 7.07 -6.92 -15.03
CA PHE A 51 7.04 -6.12 -13.80
C PHE A 51 5.66 -6.14 -13.15
N ARG A 52 4.59 -5.91 -13.93
CA ARG A 52 3.21 -5.92 -13.43
C ARG A 52 2.84 -7.26 -12.79
N ARG A 53 3.16 -8.37 -13.47
CA ARG A 53 2.91 -9.72 -12.94
C ARG A 53 3.68 -9.97 -11.64
N ARG A 54 4.94 -9.57 -11.59
CA ARG A 54 5.77 -9.69 -10.39
C ARG A 54 5.23 -8.85 -9.24
N ALA A 55 4.89 -7.58 -9.50
CA ALA A 55 4.34 -6.68 -8.48
C ALA A 55 3.01 -7.19 -7.87
N VAL A 56 2.13 -7.77 -8.70
CA VAL A 56 0.89 -8.40 -8.21
C VAL A 56 1.21 -9.58 -7.30
N LYS A 57 2.14 -10.44 -7.70
CA LYS A 57 2.55 -11.61 -6.90
C LYS A 57 3.18 -11.18 -5.57
N GLU A 58 4.11 -10.23 -5.59
CA GLU A 58 4.77 -9.69 -4.40
C GLU A 58 3.75 -9.07 -3.43
N ARG A 59 2.76 -8.32 -3.96
CA ARG A 59 1.68 -7.76 -3.14
C ARG A 59 0.82 -8.84 -2.48
N GLN A 60 0.48 -9.91 -3.21
CA GLN A 60 -0.28 -11.05 -2.65
C GLN A 60 0.53 -11.75 -1.57
N GLU A 61 1.81 -12.04 -1.83
CA GLU A 61 2.69 -12.68 -0.85
C GLU A 61 2.89 -11.82 0.40
N ALA A 62 3.04 -10.49 0.25
CA ALA A 62 3.11 -9.56 1.38
C ALA A 62 1.82 -9.59 2.22
N GLY A 63 0.64 -9.63 1.56
CA GLY A 63 -0.64 -9.80 2.24
C GLY A 63 -0.73 -11.10 3.04
N TRP A 64 -0.34 -12.23 2.44
CA TRP A 64 -0.31 -13.52 3.12
C TRP A 64 0.65 -13.55 4.32
N ARG A 65 1.84 -12.94 4.17
CA ARG A 65 2.80 -12.84 5.27
C ARG A 65 2.23 -12.01 6.42
N ALA A 66 1.68 -10.83 6.13
CA ALA A 66 1.09 -9.96 7.15
C ALA A 66 -0.07 -10.64 7.90
N GLN A 67 -0.95 -11.36 7.18
CA GLN A 67 -2.02 -12.15 7.80
C GLN A 67 -1.47 -13.28 8.68
N GLY A 68 -0.44 -13.98 8.19
CA GLY A 68 0.21 -15.04 8.95
C GLY A 68 0.90 -14.54 10.21
N ASP A 69 1.54 -13.36 10.15
CA ASP A 69 2.19 -12.73 11.29
C ASP A 69 1.16 -12.30 12.34
N LEU A 70 0.05 -11.70 11.91
CA LEU A 70 -1.06 -11.35 12.81
C LEU A 70 -1.64 -12.58 13.50
N VAL A 71 -1.96 -13.62 12.73
CA VAL A 71 -2.51 -14.89 13.30
C VAL A 71 -1.52 -15.49 14.28
N ARG A 72 -0.24 -15.57 13.93
CA ARG A 72 0.81 -16.10 14.80
C ARG A 72 0.90 -15.36 16.12
N GLY A 73 0.72 -14.02 16.08
CA GLY A 73 0.72 -13.19 17.28
C GLY A 73 -0.42 -13.50 18.27
N ILE A 74 -1.56 -14.00 17.80
CA ILE A 74 -2.70 -14.29 18.67
C ILE A 74 -2.79 -15.77 19.11
N LEU A 75 -2.00 -16.68 18.50
CA LEU A 75 -2.09 -18.12 18.80
C LEU A 75 -1.85 -18.42 20.28
N ASP A 76 -0.86 -17.80 20.91
CA ASP A 76 -0.57 -18.03 22.32
C ASP A 76 -1.74 -17.63 23.24
N ALA A 77 -2.47 -16.55 22.90
CA ALA A 77 -3.65 -16.15 23.66
C ALA A 77 -4.81 -17.11 23.40
N LEU A 78 -4.93 -17.62 22.19
CA LEU A 78 -5.94 -18.63 21.84
C LEU A 78 -5.69 -19.97 22.57
N ASP A 79 -4.43 -20.39 22.67
CA ASP A 79 -4.04 -21.59 23.42
C ASP A 79 -4.36 -21.46 24.92
N ASP A 80 -4.06 -20.27 25.51
CA ASP A 80 -4.43 -19.99 26.87
C ASP A 80 -5.95 -19.99 27.08
N LEU A 81 -6.70 -19.37 26.15
CA LEU A 81 -8.16 -19.40 26.19
C LEU A 81 -8.71 -20.84 26.13
N ASN A 82 -8.18 -21.64 25.22
CA ASN A 82 -8.56 -23.05 25.08
C ASN A 82 -8.28 -23.85 26.37
N ARG A 83 -7.15 -23.56 27.02
CA ARG A 83 -6.81 -24.18 28.31
C ARG A 83 -7.85 -23.83 29.37
N PHE A 84 -8.24 -22.55 29.49
CA PHE A 84 -9.26 -22.12 30.46
C PHE A 84 -10.66 -22.66 30.14
N ALA A 85 -11.01 -22.74 28.86
CA ALA A 85 -12.29 -23.28 28.42
C ALA A 85 -12.48 -24.79 28.74
N ASN A 86 -11.37 -25.51 28.92
CA ASN A 86 -11.38 -26.97 29.22
C ASN A 86 -10.98 -27.29 30.66
N VAL A 87 -10.94 -26.33 31.56
CA VAL A 87 -10.68 -26.54 32.99
C VAL A 87 -11.89 -27.23 33.62
N ASP A 88 -11.64 -28.23 34.49
CA ASP A 88 -12.69 -28.85 35.28
C ASP A 88 -13.22 -27.85 36.34
N PRO A 89 -14.51 -27.44 36.26
CA PRO A 89 -15.09 -26.45 37.18
C PRO A 89 -15.05 -26.89 38.66
N ALA A 90 -14.89 -28.21 38.92
CA ALA A 90 -14.79 -28.73 40.27
C ALA A 90 -13.41 -28.50 40.93
N THR A 91 -12.39 -28.20 40.10
CA THR A 91 -10.99 -28.06 40.55
C THR A 91 -10.51 -26.64 40.66
N VAL A 92 -11.26 -25.65 40.11
CA VAL A 92 -10.85 -24.26 39.97
C VAL A 92 -11.96 -23.34 40.48
N ASP A 93 -11.62 -22.35 41.31
CA ASP A 93 -12.58 -21.34 41.77
C ASP A 93 -12.87 -20.29 40.66
N ALA A 94 -14.04 -19.65 40.78
CA ALA A 94 -14.48 -18.63 39.82
C ALA A 94 -13.52 -17.44 39.74
N LYS A 95 -12.86 -17.09 40.81
CA LYS A 95 -11.90 -15.96 40.85
C LYS A 95 -10.68 -16.25 40.01
N THR A 96 -10.11 -17.46 40.12
CA THR A 96 -8.98 -17.90 39.32
C THR A 96 -9.32 -17.92 37.82
N VAL A 97 -10.55 -18.34 37.46
CA VAL A 97 -11.00 -18.30 36.06
C VAL A 97 -11.09 -16.86 35.54
N VAL A 98 -11.69 -15.95 36.31
CA VAL A 98 -11.81 -14.52 35.91
C VAL A 98 -10.44 -13.86 35.76
N GLU A 99 -9.53 -14.10 36.70
CA GLU A 99 -8.16 -13.58 36.63
C GLU A 99 -7.42 -14.17 35.42
N GLY A 100 -7.58 -15.45 35.13
CA GLY A 100 -7.01 -16.11 33.98
C GLY A 100 -7.50 -15.54 32.65
N VAL A 101 -8.82 -15.34 32.51
CA VAL A 101 -9.39 -14.71 31.31
C VAL A 101 -8.88 -13.27 31.12
N GLY A 102 -8.76 -12.49 32.22
CA GLY A 102 -8.18 -11.15 32.15
C GLY A 102 -6.71 -11.14 31.73
N LEU A 103 -5.93 -12.17 32.06
CA LEU A 103 -4.57 -12.33 31.57
C LEU A 103 -4.54 -12.66 30.07
N VAL A 104 -5.45 -13.51 29.58
CA VAL A 104 -5.58 -13.83 28.16
C VAL A 104 -5.94 -12.57 27.37
N GLU A 105 -6.90 -11.77 27.86
CA GLU A 105 -7.28 -10.50 27.24
C GLU A 105 -6.09 -9.56 27.11
N LYS A 106 -5.35 -9.33 28.20
CA LYS A 106 -4.14 -8.49 28.19
C LYS A 106 -3.08 -8.99 27.22
N LYS A 107 -2.86 -10.31 27.15
CA LYS A 107 -1.92 -10.93 26.22
C LYS A 107 -2.34 -10.73 24.77
N LEU A 108 -3.64 -10.85 24.50
CA LEU A 108 -4.20 -10.61 23.17
C LEU A 108 -3.99 -9.16 22.73
N PHE A 109 -4.39 -8.19 23.55
CA PHE A 109 -4.20 -6.77 23.23
C PHE A 109 -2.73 -6.38 23.09
N LYS A 110 -1.85 -6.92 23.92
CA LYS A 110 -0.41 -6.69 23.81
C LYS A 110 0.14 -7.21 22.49
N SER A 111 -0.30 -8.38 22.05
CA SER A 111 0.11 -8.94 20.77
C SER A 111 -0.39 -8.10 19.59
N LEU A 112 -1.67 -7.70 19.61
CA LEU A 112 -2.26 -6.86 18.57
C LEU A 112 -1.60 -5.47 18.52
N ALA A 113 -1.26 -4.88 19.66
CA ALA A 113 -0.56 -3.60 19.72
C ALA A 113 0.80 -3.63 19.00
N GLY A 114 1.50 -4.78 19.02
CA GLY A 114 2.73 -4.99 18.25
C GLY A 114 2.53 -4.91 16.73
N HIS A 115 1.31 -5.01 16.25
CA HIS A 115 0.92 -4.85 14.83
C HIS A 115 0.27 -3.49 14.54
N GLY A 116 0.39 -2.52 15.45
CA GLY A 116 -0.18 -1.17 15.28
C GLY A 116 -1.67 -1.08 15.58
N PHE A 117 -2.21 -2.06 16.33
CA PHE A 117 -3.59 -2.04 16.78
C PHE A 117 -3.73 -1.18 18.04
N GLU A 118 -4.71 -0.29 18.04
CA GLU A 118 -5.00 0.63 19.13
C GLU A 118 -6.48 0.57 19.49
N VAL A 119 -6.76 0.68 20.80
CA VAL A 119 -8.13 0.77 21.35
C VAL A 119 -8.48 2.22 21.52
N VAL A 120 -9.62 2.64 21.02
CA VAL A 120 -10.16 3.99 21.16
C VAL A 120 -11.29 3.96 22.18
N ASP A 121 -11.03 4.48 23.38
CA ASP A 121 -12.03 4.77 24.42
C ASP A 121 -11.97 6.27 24.73
N PRO A 122 -12.86 7.08 24.12
CA PRO A 122 -12.82 8.52 24.24
C PRO A 122 -13.61 9.05 25.45
N THR A 123 -13.91 8.25 26.46
CA THR A 123 -14.67 8.68 27.64
C THR A 123 -14.03 9.92 28.27
N ASN A 124 -14.80 10.98 28.49
CA ASN A 124 -14.39 12.31 28.96
C ASN A 124 -13.47 13.09 28.02
N HIS A 125 -13.34 12.68 26.76
CA HIS A 125 -12.63 13.43 25.72
C HIS A 125 -13.62 14.06 24.73
N PRO A 126 -13.21 15.06 23.95
CA PRO A 126 -14.04 15.63 22.88
C PRO A 126 -14.47 14.59 21.86
N PHE A 127 -15.68 14.74 21.37
CA PHE A 127 -16.18 13.91 20.28
C PHE A 127 -15.44 14.23 18.98
N ASP A 128 -14.90 13.20 18.33
CA ASP A 128 -14.25 13.28 17.02
C ASP A 128 -15.03 12.43 16.01
N PRO A 129 -15.68 13.04 15.00
CA PRO A 129 -16.41 12.30 13.98
C PRO A 129 -15.57 11.34 13.15
N ALA A 130 -14.24 11.52 13.10
CA ALA A 130 -13.35 10.63 12.34
C ALA A 130 -13.12 9.28 13.07
N LEU A 131 -13.24 9.26 14.39
CA LEU A 131 -12.94 8.09 15.23
C LEU A 131 -14.17 7.56 15.98
N HIS A 132 -15.23 8.39 16.12
CA HIS A 132 -16.37 8.11 16.99
C HIS A 132 -17.69 8.16 16.21
N GLU A 133 -18.63 7.34 16.63
CA GLU A 133 -20.02 7.32 16.19
C GLU A 133 -20.92 7.67 17.38
N ALA A 134 -21.57 8.83 17.34
CA ALA A 134 -22.53 9.22 18.35
C ALA A 134 -23.85 8.43 18.19
N VAL A 135 -24.16 7.57 19.14
CA VAL A 135 -25.37 6.74 19.14
C VAL A 135 -26.51 7.37 19.93
N SER A 136 -26.20 8.29 20.85
CA SER A 136 -27.16 9.01 21.68
C SER A 136 -26.52 10.26 22.24
N THR A 137 -27.37 11.15 22.77
CA THR A 137 -26.93 12.33 23.54
C THR A 137 -27.47 12.27 24.96
N THR A 138 -26.79 12.95 25.90
CA THR A 138 -27.23 13.15 27.29
C THR A 138 -27.05 14.62 27.64
N PRO A 139 -27.88 15.19 28.53
CA PRO A 139 -27.70 16.58 29.00
C PRO A 139 -26.31 16.81 29.57
N ALA A 140 -25.66 17.91 29.19
CA ALA A 140 -24.43 18.41 29.82
C ALA A 140 -24.78 19.21 31.09
N ALA A 141 -23.88 19.20 32.07
CA ALA A 141 -24.05 19.98 33.29
C ALA A 141 -23.78 21.49 33.08
N GLY A 142 -23.02 21.83 32.05
CA GLY A 142 -22.68 23.19 31.66
C GLY A 142 -22.14 23.26 30.23
N PRO A 143 -21.96 24.50 29.70
CA PRO A 143 -21.49 24.69 28.32
C PRO A 143 -20.06 24.15 28.10
N GLU A 144 -19.26 24.01 29.16
CA GLU A 144 -17.90 23.44 29.07
C GLU A 144 -17.87 21.94 28.85
N GLU A 145 -18.99 21.26 29.07
CA GLU A 145 -19.14 19.83 28.80
C GLU A 145 -19.76 19.52 27.43
N ASP A 146 -20.19 20.54 26.70
CA ASP A 146 -20.80 20.36 25.42
C ASP A 146 -19.83 19.68 24.40
N GLY A 147 -20.30 18.65 23.73
CA GLY A 147 -19.48 17.88 22.79
C GLY A 147 -18.50 16.89 23.44
N LEU A 148 -18.47 16.76 24.77
CA LEU A 148 -17.69 15.71 25.42
C LEU A 148 -18.40 14.35 25.34
N VAL A 149 -17.60 13.29 25.25
CA VAL A 149 -18.10 11.92 25.35
C VAL A 149 -18.43 11.61 26.81
N ALA A 150 -19.70 11.37 27.10
CA ALA A 150 -20.17 10.98 28.42
C ALA A 150 -19.80 9.53 28.75
N MET A 151 -19.94 8.65 27.77
CA MET A 151 -19.72 7.22 27.94
C MET A 151 -19.36 6.58 26.60
N CYS A 152 -18.41 5.67 26.63
CA CYS A 152 -18.13 4.78 25.52
C CYS A 152 -18.98 3.50 25.65
N PHE A 153 -19.98 3.36 24.79
CA PHE A 153 -20.85 2.17 24.77
C PHE A 153 -20.14 0.96 24.15
N GLN A 154 -19.30 1.20 23.15
CA GLN A 154 -18.48 0.19 22.48
C GLN A 154 -17.17 0.80 22.02
N ALA A 155 -16.05 0.27 22.50
CA ALA A 155 -14.73 0.76 22.14
C ALA A 155 -14.50 0.69 20.61
N GLY A 156 -13.83 1.70 20.11
CA GLY A 156 -13.34 1.75 18.74
C GLY A 156 -12.00 1.02 18.60
N TYR A 157 -11.66 0.69 17.37
CA TYR A 157 -10.38 0.07 17.04
C TYR A 157 -9.75 0.70 15.81
N VAL A 158 -8.46 0.95 15.90
CA VAL A 158 -7.64 1.54 14.84
C VAL A 158 -6.45 0.62 14.58
N ILE A 159 -6.00 0.52 13.36
CA ILE A 159 -4.75 -0.16 13.00
C ILE A 159 -3.91 0.74 12.08
N ASN A 160 -2.69 1.07 12.50
CA ASN A 160 -1.78 1.94 11.73
C ASN A 160 -2.47 3.23 11.24
N GLY A 161 -3.28 3.87 12.09
CA GLY A 161 -4.04 5.08 11.76
C GLY A 161 -5.32 4.86 10.93
N HIS A 162 -5.64 3.62 10.55
CA HIS A 162 -6.88 3.30 9.84
C HIS A 162 -7.96 2.78 10.78
N VAL A 163 -9.13 3.41 10.78
CA VAL A 163 -10.27 3.01 11.60
C VAL A 163 -10.81 1.66 11.11
N LEU A 164 -10.76 0.65 11.96
CA LEU A 164 -11.39 -0.64 11.72
C LEU A 164 -12.86 -0.62 12.15
N ARG A 165 -13.12 0.06 13.27
CA ARG A 165 -14.45 0.28 13.82
C ARG A 165 -14.42 1.56 14.65
N PRO A 166 -15.33 2.53 14.43
CA PRO A 166 -15.44 3.70 15.27
C PRO A 166 -15.90 3.32 16.69
N ALA A 167 -15.52 4.13 17.67
CA ALA A 167 -16.06 4.00 19.02
C ALA A 167 -17.52 4.49 19.03
N ARG A 168 -18.44 3.67 19.54
CA ARG A 168 -19.83 4.08 19.71
C ARG A 168 -20.02 4.73 21.06
N VAL A 169 -20.45 6.00 21.05
CA VAL A 169 -20.41 6.86 22.21
C VAL A 169 -21.72 7.57 22.45
N VAL A 170 -21.93 7.98 23.73
CA VAL A 170 -22.95 8.93 24.13
C VAL A 170 -22.27 10.29 24.31
N VAL A 171 -22.77 11.32 23.64
CA VAL A 171 -22.20 12.67 23.67
C VAL A 171 -23.03 13.58 24.57
N LYS A 172 -22.37 14.38 25.41
CA LYS A 172 -23.00 15.41 26.20
C LYS A 172 -23.43 16.58 25.32
N GLN A 173 -24.65 17.05 25.49
CA GLN A 173 -25.18 18.15 24.72
C GLN A 173 -25.72 19.21 25.67
N TRP A 174 -25.21 20.43 25.54
CA TRP A 174 -25.74 21.58 26.23
C TRP A 174 -26.91 22.19 25.48
N THR A 175 -28.09 22.24 26.13
CA THR A 175 -29.32 22.78 25.53
C THR A 175 -29.63 24.20 25.93
N GLY A 176 -28.80 24.83 26.79
CA GLY A 176 -29.00 26.18 27.29
C GLY A 176 -30.24 26.24 28.19
N ALA A 177 -30.07 26.31 29.50
CA ALA A 177 -31.14 26.68 30.43
C ALA A 177 -30.93 28.11 30.86
#